data_d4ccefc9565f571ae3ad93cb160110c3
#
_entry.id   d4ccefc9565f571ae3ad93cb160110c3
#
_cell.length_a   1.000
_cell.length_b   1.000
_cell.length_c   1.000
_cell.angle_alpha   90.00
_cell.angle_beta   90.00
_cell.angle_gamma   90.00
#
_symmetry.space_group_name_H-M   'P 1'
#
loop_
_entity.id
_entity.type
_entity.pdbx_description
1 polymer ?
#
loop_
_entity_poly.entity_id
_entity_poly.type
_entity_poly.pdbx_seq_one_letter_code
_entity_poly.pdbx_strand_id
1 'polypeptide(L)'
;MDKKHGLLPPYAASWDELATEESAAWLPAGLDSQTRPMLACWWADVLCLMRSAKAMVKANRWQLLSFALLGIALIAWIIPQDLALLAQVRLVGDSVESERVRSLARWLSYWGDLAGFNVFVFATLTCFAFVRRSPFFRRLTIAAALGTVLTGGVVNVIRVSAGRARPGSNVAPGFYGPTLSARKQSFPSAHTATSFGACVPLAVAFPPAGVPLLVVSGGVAWSRMQNNCHHPSDVLTSVLFALVFGVPLGLTVRRMQQG
;
A
#
# COMPACT_ATOMS: atom_id res chain seq x y z
N MET A 1 -25.47 -32.07 -18.79
CA MET A 1 -25.68 -30.72 -18.19
C MET A 1 -24.32 -30.22 -17.79
N ASP A 2 -23.75 -29.42 -18.65
CA ASP A 2 -22.36 -29.01 -18.66
C ASP A 2 -22.20 -27.71 -17.84
N LYS A 3 -21.58 -27.80 -16.66
CA LYS A 3 -21.28 -26.62 -15.87
C LYS A 3 -20.03 -25.95 -16.45
N LYS A 4 -20.25 -25.00 -17.34
CA LYS A 4 -19.27 -24.04 -17.78
C LYS A 4 -18.61 -23.37 -16.58
N HIS A 5 -17.41 -23.78 -16.21
CA HIS A 5 -16.51 -22.96 -15.42
C HIS A 5 -16.08 -21.78 -16.28
N GLY A 6 -16.84 -20.72 -16.17
CA GLY A 6 -16.56 -19.47 -16.81
C GLY A 6 -15.37 -18.75 -16.17
N LEU A 7 -14.52 -18.22 -17.08
CA LEU A 7 -13.79 -16.99 -16.93
C LEU A 7 -12.43 -17.06 -16.21
N LEU A 8 -11.54 -17.85 -16.76
CA LEU A 8 -10.20 -17.29 -17.00
C LEU A 8 -10.19 -16.77 -18.44
N PRO A 9 -9.73 -15.55 -18.72
CA PRO A 9 -9.40 -15.16 -20.09
C PRO A 9 -8.32 -16.14 -20.60
N PRO A 10 -8.23 -16.39 -21.93
CA PRO A 10 -7.33 -17.37 -22.53
C PRO A 10 -5.85 -16.95 -22.48
N TYR A 11 -5.37 -16.49 -21.35
CA TYR A 11 -3.99 -16.14 -21.05
C TYR A 11 -3.30 -17.20 -20.18
N ALA A 12 -3.77 -18.44 -20.25
CA ALA A 12 -3.03 -19.61 -19.79
C ALA A 12 -2.09 -20.13 -20.91
N ALA A 13 -1.65 -19.28 -21.83
CA ALA A 13 -0.42 -19.52 -22.58
C ALA A 13 0.70 -19.61 -21.54
N SER A 14 1.52 -20.62 -21.62
CA SER A 14 2.58 -20.91 -20.67
C SER A 14 3.39 -19.64 -20.37
N TRP A 15 3.71 -19.44 -19.11
CA TRP A 15 4.47 -18.26 -18.64
C TRP A 15 5.82 -18.14 -19.37
N ASP A 16 6.28 -19.22 -19.99
CA ASP A 16 7.48 -19.28 -20.82
C ASP A 16 7.30 -18.56 -22.17
N GLU A 17 6.07 -18.47 -22.72
CA GLU A 17 5.78 -17.71 -23.94
C GLU A 17 5.71 -16.19 -23.73
N LEU A 18 5.38 -15.73 -22.52
CA LEU A 18 5.41 -14.30 -22.19
C LEU A 18 6.83 -13.79 -21.86
N ALA A 19 7.76 -14.68 -21.61
CA ALA A 19 9.19 -14.39 -21.50
C ALA A 19 9.91 -14.36 -22.87
N THR A 20 9.15 -14.21 -23.97
CA THR A 20 9.66 -14.17 -25.34
C THR A 20 10.50 -12.94 -25.63
N GLU A 21 11.20 -12.93 -26.75
CA GLU A 21 12.05 -11.85 -27.26
C GLU A 21 11.39 -10.46 -27.20
N GLU A 22 10.06 -10.40 -27.32
CA GLU A 22 9.26 -9.16 -27.26
C GLU A 22 9.27 -8.52 -25.86
N SER A 23 9.24 -9.30 -24.77
CA SER A 23 9.38 -8.77 -23.41
C SER A 23 10.83 -8.36 -23.08
N ALA A 24 11.80 -8.97 -23.75
CA ALA A 24 13.22 -8.62 -23.63
C ALA A 24 13.60 -7.34 -24.42
N ALA A 25 12.81 -6.94 -25.40
CA ALA A 25 13.05 -5.74 -26.21
C ALA A 25 12.97 -4.42 -25.42
N TRP A 26 12.31 -4.45 -24.25
CA TRP A 26 12.17 -3.27 -23.37
C TRP A 26 13.29 -3.14 -22.34
N LEU A 27 14.23 -4.09 -22.30
CA LEU A 27 15.34 -4.06 -21.35
C LEU A 27 16.49 -3.20 -21.89
N PRO A 28 17.21 -2.47 -21.02
CA PRO A 28 18.37 -1.67 -21.43
C PRO A 28 19.40 -2.49 -22.22
N ALA A 29 19.92 -1.92 -23.28
CA ALA A 29 21.03 -2.51 -24.03
C ALA A 29 22.26 -2.59 -23.10
N GLY A 30 22.99 -3.72 -23.13
CA GLY A 30 24.21 -3.92 -22.34
C GLY A 30 24.10 -4.85 -21.12
N LEU A 31 22.91 -5.42 -20.86
CA LEU A 31 22.75 -6.50 -19.86
C LEU A 31 23.33 -7.80 -20.40
N ASP A 32 24.01 -8.55 -19.51
CA ASP A 32 24.54 -9.88 -19.87
C ASP A 32 23.43 -10.90 -20.17
N SER A 33 23.80 -12.00 -20.82
CA SER A 33 22.85 -13.06 -21.23
C SER A 33 22.22 -13.82 -20.07
N GLN A 34 22.75 -13.71 -18.84
CA GLN A 34 22.17 -14.39 -17.67
C GLN A 34 21.19 -13.52 -16.90
N THR A 35 21.43 -12.20 -16.83
CA THR A 35 20.56 -11.25 -16.12
C THR A 35 19.35 -10.82 -16.94
N ARG A 36 19.49 -10.79 -18.27
CA ARG A 36 18.40 -10.43 -19.20
C ARG A 36 17.14 -11.27 -19.06
N PRO A 37 17.21 -12.61 -19.07
CA PRO A 37 16.00 -13.44 -18.89
C PRO A 37 15.34 -13.25 -17.54
N MET A 38 16.12 -13.03 -16.49
CA MET A 38 15.58 -12.81 -15.14
C MET A 38 14.80 -11.52 -15.04
N LEU A 39 15.36 -10.40 -15.55
CA LEU A 39 14.66 -9.11 -15.58
C LEU A 39 13.42 -9.13 -16.47
N ALA A 40 13.46 -9.88 -17.58
CA ALA A 40 12.30 -10.11 -18.44
C ALA A 40 11.16 -10.78 -17.68
N CYS A 41 11.44 -11.78 -16.83
CA CYS A 41 10.44 -12.43 -15.97
C CYS A 41 9.81 -11.45 -14.97
N TRP A 42 10.61 -10.58 -14.34
CA TRP A 42 10.09 -9.56 -13.43
C TRP A 42 9.15 -8.58 -14.16
N TRP A 43 9.57 -8.12 -15.33
CA TRP A 43 8.77 -7.20 -16.13
C TRP A 43 7.47 -7.84 -16.65
N ALA A 44 7.53 -9.08 -17.11
CA ALA A 44 6.36 -9.84 -17.53
C ALA A 44 5.35 -10.00 -16.37
N ASP A 45 5.82 -10.33 -15.14
CA ASP A 45 4.96 -10.40 -13.96
C ASP A 45 4.34 -9.04 -13.60
N VAL A 46 5.09 -7.92 -13.73
CA VAL A 46 4.53 -6.55 -13.55
C VAL A 46 3.36 -6.31 -14.50
N LEU A 47 3.59 -6.54 -15.80
CA LEU A 47 2.56 -6.31 -16.82
C LEU A 47 1.34 -7.22 -16.61
N CYS A 48 1.58 -8.48 -16.27
CA CYS A 48 0.51 -9.44 -16.01
C CYS A 48 -0.31 -9.04 -14.77
N LEU A 49 0.34 -8.70 -13.66
CA LEU A 49 -0.34 -8.24 -12.45
C LEU A 49 -1.18 -6.99 -12.71
N MET A 50 -0.63 -6.00 -13.41
CA MET A 50 -1.35 -4.78 -13.75
C MET A 50 -2.57 -5.03 -14.63
N ARG A 51 -2.42 -5.86 -15.68
CA ARG A 51 -3.53 -6.23 -16.59
C ARG A 51 -4.63 -6.99 -15.85
N SER A 52 -4.25 -7.99 -15.05
CA SER A 52 -5.21 -8.79 -14.28
C SER A 52 -5.91 -7.98 -13.19
N ALA A 53 -5.19 -7.12 -12.45
CA ALA A 53 -5.77 -6.21 -11.48
C ALA A 53 -6.74 -5.22 -12.14
N LYS A 54 -6.37 -4.65 -13.31
CA LYS A 54 -7.26 -3.77 -14.09
C LYS A 54 -8.54 -4.50 -14.53
N ALA A 55 -8.42 -5.74 -15.01
CA ALA A 55 -9.58 -6.55 -15.39
C ALA A 55 -10.49 -6.83 -14.20
N MET A 56 -9.91 -7.13 -13.01
CA MET A 56 -10.66 -7.34 -11.76
C MET A 56 -11.38 -6.07 -11.31
N VAL A 57 -10.73 -4.92 -11.36
CA VAL A 57 -11.33 -3.60 -11.06
C VAL A 57 -12.50 -3.33 -12.01
N LYS A 58 -12.33 -3.58 -13.31
CA LYS A 58 -13.40 -3.41 -14.30
C LYS A 58 -14.59 -4.34 -14.03
N ALA A 59 -14.34 -5.61 -13.68
CA ALA A 59 -15.39 -6.58 -13.38
C ALA A 59 -16.18 -6.24 -12.10
N ASN A 60 -15.50 -5.66 -11.09
CA ASN A 60 -16.11 -5.33 -9.79
C ASN A 60 -16.32 -3.82 -9.60
N ARG A 61 -16.46 -3.08 -10.68
CA ARG A 61 -16.51 -1.59 -10.65
C ARG A 61 -17.61 -1.03 -9.74
N TRP A 62 -18.77 -1.66 -9.70
CA TRP A 62 -19.89 -1.20 -8.88
C TRP A 62 -19.66 -1.43 -7.39
N GLN A 63 -19.10 -2.59 -7.00
CA GLN A 63 -18.70 -2.85 -5.63
C GLN A 63 -17.61 -1.89 -5.16
N LEU A 64 -16.61 -1.62 -6.01
CA LEU A 64 -15.55 -0.65 -5.72
C LEU A 64 -16.11 0.77 -5.61
N LEU A 65 -17.05 1.15 -6.48
CA LEU A 65 -17.73 2.44 -6.40
C LEU A 65 -18.53 2.57 -5.09
N SER A 66 -19.31 1.55 -4.74
CA SER A 66 -20.05 1.52 -3.47
C SER A 66 -19.11 1.62 -2.27
N PHE A 67 -18.00 0.89 -2.28
CA PHE A 67 -16.98 0.96 -1.24
C PHE A 67 -16.35 2.37 -1.15
N ALA A 68 -16.04 2.99 -2.29
CA ALA A 68 -15.51 4.34 -2.34
C ALA A 68 -16.50 5.38 -1.80
N LEU A 69 -17.78 5.30 -2.18
CA LEU A 69 -18.83 6.19 -1.70
C LEU A 69 -19.04 6.05 -0.19
N LEU A 70 -19.11 4.81 0.32
CA LEU A 70 -19.18 4.55 1.77
C LEU A 70 -17.94 5.07 2.49
N GLY A 71 -16.76 4.88 1.91
CA GLY A 71 -15.51 5.42 2.45
C GLY A 71 -15.51 6.94 2.52
N ILE A 72 -15.97 7.62 1.47
CA ILE A 72 -16.11 9.08 1.45
C ILE A 72 -17.11 9.55 2.52
N ALA A 73 -18.26 8.91 2.62
CA ALA A 73 -19.26 9.23 3.64
C ALA A 73 -18.70 9.05 5.05
N LEU A 74 -17.99 7.95 5.31
CA LEU A 74 -17.32 7.68 6.59
C LEU A 74 -16.28 8.76 6.92
N ILE A 75 -15.43 9.15 5.97
CA ILE A 75 -14.42 10.20 6.17
C ILE A 75 -15.09 11.54 6.43
N ALA A 76 -16.12 11.90 5.68
CA ALA A 76 -16.88 13.12 5.87
C ALA A 76 -17.52 13.19 7.28
N TRP A 77 -17.99 12.05 7.78
CA TRP A 77 -18.54 11.93 9.12
C TRP A 77 -17.47 12.02 10.23
N ILE A 78 -16.26 11.50 10.01
CA ILE A 78 -15.17 11.50 11.00
C ILE A 78 -14.47 12.86 11.08
N ILE A 79 -14.30 13.59 9.98
CA ILE A 79 -13.54 14.86 9.94
C ILE A 79 -13.96 15.84 11.05
N PRO A 80 -15.27 16.11 11.31
CA PRO A 80 -15.68 17.01 12.39
C PRO A 80 -15.31 16.50 13.79
N GLN A 81 -15.11 15.20 13.95
CA GLN A 81 -14.82 14.54 15.22
C GLN A 81 -13.30 14.31 15.44
N ASP A 82 -12.47 14.66 14.48
CA ASP A 82 -11.05 14.33 14.48
C ASP A 82 -10.29 14.75 15.74
N LEU A 83 -10.55 15.95 16.25
CA LEU A 83 -9.85 16.44 17.46
C LEU A 83 -10.27 15.67 18.71
N ALA A 84 -11.55 15.33 18.83
CA ALA A 84 -12.08 14.54 19.95
C ALA A 84 -11.54 13.11 19.91
N LEU A 85 -11.54 12.48 18.73
CA LEU A 85 -10.99 11.13 18.51
C LEU A 85 -9.47 11.11 18.73
N LEU A 86 -8.76 12.14 18.25
CA LEU A 86 -7.31 12.24 18.46
C LEU A 86 -6.97 12.36 19.94
N ALA A 87 -7.76 13.11 20.73
CA ALA A 87 -7.57 13.24 22.17
C ALA A 87 -7.73 11.90 22.90
N GLN A 88 -8.62 11.01 22.43
CA GLN A 88 -8.81 9.67 22.99
C GLN A 88 -7.68 8.70 22.64
N VAL A 89 -7.09 8.84 21.44
CA VAL A 89 -6.02 7.95 20.95
C VAL A 89 -4.66 8.32 21.57
N ARG A 90 -4.45 9.60 21.90
CA ARG A 90 -3.17 10.11 22.41
C ARG A 90 -3.06 9.95 23.92
N LEU A 91 -1.99 9.27 24.34
CA LEU A 91 -1.54 9.29 25.72
C LEU A 91 -0.68 10.55 25.94
N VAL A 92 -1.24 11.48 26.72
CA VAL A 92 -0.59 12.76 27.06
C VAL A 92 -0.41 12.80 28.58
N GLY A 93 0.79 13.10 29.07
CA GLY A 93 1.10 13.19 30.48
C GLY A 93 2.61 13.16 30.73
N ASP A 94 3.00 13.40 31.97
CA ASP A 94 4.42 13.44 32.41
C ASP A 94 4.85 12.17 33.15
N SER A 95 4.03 11.12 33.13
CA SER A 95 4.39 9.83 33.72
C SER A 95 5.46 9.09 32.91
N VAL A 96 6.21 8.22 33.58
CA VAL A 96 7.19 7.32 32.93
C VAL A 96 6.54 6.49 31.84
N GLU A 97 5.30 6.07 32.03
CA GLU A 97 4.53 5.31 31.04
C GLU A 97 4.24 6.14 29.80
N SER A 98 3.81 7.39 29.96
CA SER A 98 3.59 8.30 28.85
C SER A 98 4.86 8.55 28.04
N GLU A 99 6.03 8.62 28.69
CA GLU A 99 7.30 8.78 27.99
C GLU A 99 7.69 7.52 27.21
N ARG A 100 7.48 6.33 27.77
CA ARG A 100 7.70 5.06 27.05
C ARG A 100 6.81 4.96 25.81
N VAL A 101 5.55 5.33 25.92
CA VAL A 101 4.59 5.34 24.79
C VAL A 101 5.02 6.36 23.72
N ARG A 102 5.43 7.57 24.12
CA ARG A 102 5.98 8.56 23.19
C ARG A 102 7.25 8.08 22.49
N SER A 103 8.14 7.40 23.22
CA SER A 103 9.37 6.84 22.66
C SER A 103 9.07 5.74 21.64
N LEU A 104 8.16 4.80 21.97
CA LEU A 104 7.70 3.77 21.05
C LEU A 104 7.07 4.38 19.80
N ALA A 105 6.22 5.39 19.95
CA ALA A 105 5.60 6.07 18.83
C ALA A 105 6.61 6.79 17.92
N ARG A 106 7.64 7.43 18.50
CA ARG A 106 8.75 8.01 17.72
C ARG A 106 9.52 6.95 16.95
N TRP A 107 9.82 5.82 17.59
CA TRP A 107 10.52 4.69 16.98
C TRP A 107 9.72 4.07 15.83
N LEU A 108 8.45 3.76 16.06
CA LEU A 108 7.55 3.24 15.01
C LEU A 108 7.37 4.23 13.85
N SER A 109 7.30 5.52 14.15
CA SER A 109 7.19 6.55 13.14
C SER A 109 8.45 6.69 12.29
N TYR A 110 9.63 6.57 12.89
CA TYR A 110 10.92 6.65 12.20
C TYR A 110 11.13 5.45 11.29
N TRP A 111 10.98 4.24 11.83
CA TRP A 111 11.16 3.00 11.06
C TRP A 111 9.97 2.68 10.15
N GLY A 112 8.79 3.22 10.43
CA GLY A 112 7.58 3.06 9.62
C GLY A 112 7.56 3.85 8.31
N ASP A 113 8.63 4.56 8.00
CA ASP A 113 8.80 5.26 6.73
C ASP A 113 9.10 4.30 5.57
N LEU A 114 9.02 4.84 4.35
CA LEU A 114 9.35 4.12 3.13
C LEU A 114 10.78 3.53 3.17
N ALA A 115 11.73 4.31 3.69
CA ALA A 115 13.14 3.92 3.79
C ALA A 115 13.44 2.87 4.86
N GLY A 116 12.58 2.70 5.86
CA GLY A 116 12.74 1.69 6.91
C GLY A 116 11.93 0.43 6.61
N PHE A 117 10.67 0.45 7.03
CA PHE A 117 9.78 -0.72 7.00
C PHE A 117 9.59 -1.32 5.60
N ASN A 118 9.31 -0.48 4.60
CA ASN A 118 9.05 -0.97 3.25
C ASN A 118 10.30 -1.55 2.59
N VAL A 119 11.47 -0.91 2.78
CA VAL A 119 12.74 -1.45 2.26
C VAL A 119 13.02 -2.81 2.88
N PHE A 120 12.80 -2.98 4.20
CA PHE A 120 12.95 -4.28 4.86
C PHE A 120 12.01 -5.33 4.24
N VAL A 121 10.73 -5.02 4.07
CA VAL A 121 9.74 -5.91 3.46
C VAL A 121 10.17 -6.29 2.04
N PHE A 122 10.53 -5.31 1.21
CA PHE A 122 10.94 -5.57 -0.18
C PHE A 122 12.24 -6.37 -0.27
N ALA A 123 13.24 -6.04 0.53
CA ALA A 123 14.51 -6.76 0.56
C ALA A 123 14.29 -8.23 0.98
N THR A 124 13.47 -8.46 2.01
CA THR A 124 13.16 -9.81 2.50
C THR A 124 12.43 -10.63 1.42
N LEU A 125 11.38 -10.09 0.82
CA LEU A 125 10.62 -10.78 -0.24
C LEU A 125 11.48 -11.02 -1.48
N THR A 126 12.29 -10.04 -1.87
CA THR A 126 13.24 -10.16 -2.99
C THR A 126 14.27 -11.26 -2.71
N CYS A 127 14.84 -11.29 -1.51
CA CYS A 127 15.77 -12.34 -1.09
C CYS A 127 15.12 -13.73 -1.21
N PHE A 128 13.89 -13.91 -0.70
CA PHE A 128 13.16 -15.17 -0.85
C PHE A 128 12.87 -15.50 -2.31
N ALA A 129 12.52 -14.51 -3.15
CA ALA A 129 12.29 -14.72 -4.57
C ALA A 129 13.55 -15.27 -5.29
N PHE A 130 14.73 -14.75 -4.97
CA PHE A 130 16.00 -15.18 -5.53
C PHE A 130 16.46 -16.52 -4.97
N VAL A 131 16.51 -16.68 -3.64
CA VAL A 131 17.02 -17.89 -2.97
C VAL A 131 16.17 -19.10 -3.30
N ARG A 132 14.85 -18.94 -3.29
CA ARG A 132 13.90 -20.03 -3.61
C ARG A 132 13.59 -20.14 -5.09
N ARG A 133 14.10 -19.24 -5.95
CA ARG A 133 13.76 -19.14 -7.38
C ARG A 133 12.25 -19.21 -7.61
N SER A 134 11.47 -18.56 -6.72
CA SER A 134 10.03 -18.73 -6.64
C SER A 134 9.30 -17.61 -7.36
N PRO A 135 8.51 -17.90 -8.41
CA PRO A 135 7.64 -16.93 -9.05
C PRO A 135 6.63 -16.32 -8.08
N PHE A 136 6.19 -17.08 -7.09
CA PHE A 136 5.25 -16.60 -6.06
C PHE A 136 5.83 -15.44 -5.25
N PHE A 137 7.03 -15.59 -4.66
CA PHE A 137 7.67 -14.51 -3.90
C PHE A 137 8.01 -13.30 -4.78
N ARG A 138 8.40 -13.53 -6.03
CA ARG A 138 8.62 -12.45 -7.00
C ARG A 138 7.34 -11.64 -7.22
N ARG A 139 6.21 -12.32 -7.47
CA ARG A 139 4.89 -11.66 -7.64
C ARG A 139 4.40 -10.97 -6.38
N LEU A 140 4.66 -11.54 -5.19
CA LEU A 140 4.40 -10.88 -3.91
C LEU A 140 5.19 -9.56 -3.78
N THR A 141 6.49 -9.59 -4.10
CA THR A 141 7.34 -8.39 -4.09
C THR A 141 6.77 -7.31 -5.00
N ILE A 142 6.42 -7.69 -6.24
CA ILE A 142 5.86 -6.77 -7.23
C ILE A 142 4.52 -6.21 -6.75
N ALA A 143 3.64 -7.05 -6.21
CA ALA A 143 2.34 -6.61 -5.70
C ALA A 143 2.49 -5.62 -4.52
N ALA A 144 3.41 -5.90 -3.60
CA ALA A 144 3.73 -5.00 -2.49
C ALA A 144 4.31 -3.66 -2.98
N ALA A 145 5.24 -3.69 -3.94
CA ALA A 145 5.82 -2.49 -4.53
C ALA A 145 4.78 -1.66 -5.29
N LEU A 146 3.96 -2.29 -6.14
CA LEU A 146 2.87 -1.61 -6.86
C LEU A 146 1.83 -1.03 -5.89
N GLY A 147 1.43 -1.78 -4.86
CA GLY A 147 0.52 -1.30 -3.83
C GLY A 147 1.06 -0.06 -3.12
N THR A 148 2.36 -0.07 -2.76
CA THR A 148 3.04 1.08 -2.16
C THR A 148 3.08 2.29 -3.08
N VAL A 149 3.48 2.09 -4.34
CA VAL A 149 3.62 3.18 -5.33
C VAL A 149 2.27 3.78 -5.67
N LEU A 150 1.26 2.97 -5.93
CA LEU A 150 -0.08 3.44 -6.28
C LEU A 150 -0.72 4.18 -5.10
N THR A 151 -0.69 3.60 -3.90
CA THR A 151 -1.28 4.22 -2.71
C THR A 151 -0.51 5.47 -2.33
N GLY A 152 0.81 5.38 -2.21
CA GLY A 152 1.66 6.52 -1.84
C GLY A 152 1.63 7.64 -2.88
N GLY A 153 1.60 7.32 -4.16
CA GLY A 153 1.50 8.28 -5.25
C GLY A 153 0.21 9.09 -5.19
N VAL A 154 -0.94 8.41 -5.14
CA VAL A 154 -2.26 9.08 -5.04
C VAL A 154 -2.35 9.92 -3.76
N VAL A 155 -1.95 9.36 -2.62
CA VAL A 155 -1.98 10.06 -1.33
C VAL A 155 -1.07 11.30 -1.36
N ASN A 156 0.11 11.24 -1.97
CA ASN A 156 0.98 12.42 -2.07
C ASN A 156 0.37 13.53 -2.95
N VAL A 157 -0.28 13.19 -4.05
CA VAL A 157 -0.99 14.17 -4.89
C VAL A 157 -2.11 14.83 -4.08
N ILE A 158 -2.96 14.05 -3.42
CA ILE A 158 -4.06 14.59 -2.60
C ILE A 158 -3.51 15.45 -1.45
N ARG A 159 -2.45 15.02 -0.79
CA ARG A 159 -1.84 15.72 0.34
C ARG A 159 -1.36 17.12 -0.04
N VAL A 160 -0.68 17.24 -1.18
CA VAL A 160 -0.23 18.53 -1.71
C VAL A 160 -1.41 19.41 -2.11
N SER A 161 -2.44 18.82 -2.71
CA SER A 161 -3.62 19.56 -3.21
C SER A 161 -4.58 19.98 -2.09
N ALA A 162 -4.78 19.15 -1.08
CA ALA A 162 -5.73 19.42 0.01
C ALA A 162 -5.20 20.45 1.01
N GLY A 163 -3.92 20.40 1.33
CA GLY A 163 -3.29 21.39 2.21
C GLY A 163 -3.86 21.42 3.62
N ARG A 164 -4.15 20.28 4.24
CA ARG A 164 -4.72 20.22 5.59
C ARG A 164 -3.69 20.53 6.67
N ALA A 165 -4.02 21.39 7.63
CA ALA A 165 -3.19 21.68 8.80
C ALA A 165 -2.97 20.42 9.64
N ARG A 166 -1.72 20.19 10.10
CA ARG A 166 -1.42 19.11 11.06
C ARG A 166 -1.89 19.47 12.47
N PRO A 167 -2.33 18.49 13.28
CA PRO A 167 -2.78 18.74 14.65
C PRO A 167 -1.71 19.43 15.52
N GLY A 168 -0.44 19.04 15.36
CA GLY A 168 0.70 19.61 16.12
C GLY A 168 1.33 20.85 15.49
N SER A 169 0.75 21.41 14.43
CA SER A 169 1.24 22.66 13.84
C SER A 169 0.57 23.85 14.50
N ASN A 170 1.31 24.96 14.65
CA ASN A 170 0.73 26.24 15.11
C ASN A 170 -0.06 26.93 13.97
N VAL A 171 -0.85 26.16 13.21
CA VAL A 171 -1.71 26.62 12.13
C VAL A 171 -3.14 26.29 12.51
N ALA A 172 -4.07 27.23 12.31
CA ALA A 172 -5.48 26.99 12.58
C ALA A 172 -5.98 25.71 11.85
N PRO A 173 -6.85 24.91 12.50
CA PRO A 173 -7.42 23.72 11.85
C PRO A 173 -8.17 24.10 10.56
N GLY A 174 -7.97 23.32 9.50
CA GLY A 174 -8.65 23.57 8.22
C GLY A 174 -7.91 23.02 7.01
N PHE A 175 -8.54 23.18 5.85
CA PHE A 175 -7.98 22.87 4.54
C PHE A 175 -7.63 24.18 3.83
N TYR A 176 -6.42 24.30 3.31
CA TYR A 176 -5.86 25.53 2.75
C TYR A 176 -5.64 25.47 1.23
N GLY A 177 -5.95 24.31 0.61
CA GLY A 177 -5.68 24.12 -0.80
C GLY A 177 -4.21 23.78 -1.09
N PRO A 178 -3.77 23.87 -2.36
CA PRO A 178 -2.46 23.44 -2.79
C PRO A 178 -1.31 24.10 -2.02
N THR A 179 -0.40 23.26 -1.48
CA THR A 179 0.72 23.77 -0.67
C THR A 179 1.89 22.78 -0.61
N LEU A 180 3.10 23.31 -0.56
CA LEU A 180 4.32 22.53 -0.28
C LEU A 180 4.74 22.61 1.20
N SER A 181 4.03 23.37 2.04
CA SER A 181 4.33 23.50 3.46
C SER A 181 4.04 22.21 4.23
N ALA A 182 5.07 21.59 4.81
CA ALA A 182 4.93 20.38 5.61
C ALA A 182 3.94 20.51 6.78
N ARG A 183 3.75 21.72 7.33
CA ARG A 183 2.78 22.00 8.41
C ARG A 183 1.33 21.86 7.95
N LYS A 184 1.08 22.02 6.65
CA LYS A 184 -0.24 21.91 6.00
C LYS A 184 -0.41 20.66 5.16
N GLN A 185 0.45 19.65 5.31
CA GLN A 185 0.38 18.39 4.59
C GLN A 185 -0.02 17.25 5.53
N SER A 186 -1.19 17.38 6.18
CA SER A 186 -1.73 16.34 7.05
C SER A 186 -2.53 15.28 6.30
N PHE A 187 -3.41 15.67 5.38
CA PHE A 187 -4.40 14.79 4.75
C PHE A 187 -4.02 14.40 3.32
N PRO A 188 -4.00 13.12 2.99
CA PRO A 188 -3.95 11.95 3.86
C PRO A 188 -2.52 11.63 4.39
N SER A 189 -2.36 10.58 5.23
CA SER A 189 -1.09 10.19 5.84
C SER A 189 -0.21 9.38 4.90
N ALA A 190 0.93 9.91 4.46
CA ALA A 190 1.84 9.21 3.55
C ALA A 190 2.51 7.97 4.18
N HIS A 191 2.92 8.01 5.45
CA HIS A 191 3.50 6.85 6.15
C HIS A 191 2.50 5.69 6.24
N THR A 192 1.25 5.99 6.60
CA THR A 192 0.17 4.98 6.61
C THR A 192 -0.08 4.44 5.21
N ALA A 193 -0.10 5.30 4.18
CA ALA A 193 -0.33 4.90 2.80
C ALA A 193 0.72 3.93 2.29
N THR A 194 2.01 4.21 2.53
CA THR A 194 3.11 3.35 2.05
C THR A 194 3.19 2.04 2.81
N SER A 195 3.04 2.04 4.14
CA SER A 195 3.08 0.82 4.95
C SER A 195 1.90 -0.11 4.66
N PHE A 196 0.67 0.39 4.64
CA PHE A 196 -0.50 -0.42 4.28
C PHE A 196 -0.49 -0.80 2.80
N GLY A 197 -0.01 0.07 1.91
CA GLY A 197 0.14 -0.20 0.48
C GLY A 197 1.01 -1.43 0.20
N ALA A 198 2.09 -1.61 0.97
CA ALA A 198 2.92 -2.81 0.90
C ALA A 198 2.21 -4.04 1.50
N CYS A 199 1.57 -3.90 2.66
CA CYS A 199 1.13 -5.03 3.46
C CYS A 199 -0.24 -5.58 3.07
N VAL A 200 -1.17 -4.77 2.55
CA VAL A 200 -2.49 -5.24 2.13
C VAL A 200 -2.41 -6.32 1.05
N PRO A 201 -1.65 -6.15 -0.06
CA PRO A 201 -1.50 -7.22 -1.05
C PRO A 201 -0.92 -8.50 -0.45
N LEU A 202 0.03 -8.38 0.49
CA LEU A 202 0.63 -9.52 1.18
C LEU A 202 -0.38 -10.25 2.06
N ALA A 203 -1.17 -9.52 2.84
CA ALA A 203 -2.18 -10.11 3.72
C ALA A 203 -3.26 -10.87 2.95
N VAL A 204 -3.61 -10.39 1.75
CA VAL A 204 -4.58 -11.05 0.87
C VAL A 204 -3.99 -12.28 0.19
N ALA A 205 -2.74 -12.20 -0.31
CA ALA A 205 -2.12 -13.28 -1.07
C ALA A 205 -1.44 -14.32 -0.18
N PHE A 206 -0.83 -13.89 0.94
CA PHE A 206 -0.10 -14.75 1.88
C PHE A 206 -0.35 -14.31 3.33
N PRO A 207 -1.53 -14.64 3.90
CA PRO A 207 -1.96 -14.19 5.22
C PRO A 207 -0.96 -14.47 6.36
N PRO A 208 -0.25 -15.62 6.40
CA PRO A 208 0.67 -15.91 7.52
C PRO A 208 1.77 -14.87 7.71
N ALA A 209 2.25 -14.26 6.63
CA ALA A 209 3.23 -13.18 6.71
C ALA A 209 2.57 -11.78 6.66
N GLY A 210 1.54 -11.63 5.83
CA GLY A 210 0.92 -10.33 5.60
C GLY A 210 0.12 -9.80 6.78
N VAL A 211 -0.56 -10.66 7.55
CA VAL A 211 -1.35 -10.23 8.73
C VAL A 211 -0.46 -9.65 9.83
N PRO A 212 0.64 -10.28 10.25
CA PRO A 212 1.57 -9.66 11.20
C PRO A 212 2.12 -8.32 10.71
N LEU A 213 2.44 -8.19 9.42
CA LEU A 213 2.91 -6.93 8.83
C LEU A 213 1.82 -5.85 8.83
N LEU A 214 0.53 -6.21 8.66
CA LEU A 214 -0.58 -5.27 8.83
C LEU A 214 -0.69 -4.75 10.28
N VAL A 215 -0.42 -5.59 11.28
CA VAL A 215 -0.39 -5.15 12.70
C VAL A 215 0.72 -4.12 12.89
N VAL A 216 1.91 -4.35 12.33
CA VAL A 216 3.00 -3.36 12.35
C VAL A 216 2.58 -2.07 11.64
N SER A 217 1.94 -2.15 10.46
CA SER A 217 1.41 -0.98 9.75
C SER A 217 0.36 -0.22 10.58
N GLY A 218 -0.47 -0.94 11.35
CA GLY A 218 -1.39 -0.35 12.34
C GLY A 218 -0.64 0.42 13.43
N GLY A 219 0.47 -0.13 13.93
CA GLY A 219 1.36 0.55 14.86
C GLY A 219 1.99 1.83 14.26
N VAL A 220 2.41 1.78 12.99
CA VAL A 220 2.88 2.97 12.25
C VAL A 220 1.76 4.02 12.18
N ALA A 221 0.57 3.63 11.77
CA ALA A 221 -0.59 4.52 11.67
C ALA A 221 -0.93 5.19 13.02
N TRP A 222 -0.99 4.39 14.10
CA TRP A 222 -1.17 4.89 15.45
C TRP A 222 -0.06 5.87 15.87
N SER A 223 1.19 5.56 15.57
CA SER A 223 2.32 6.42 15.92
C SER A 223 2.23 7.82 15.31
N ARG A 224 1.60 7.94 14.12
CA ARG A 224 1.40 9.25 13.46
C ARG A 224 0.38 10.10 14.20
N MET A 225 -0.64 9.48 14.78
CA MET A 225 -1.63 10.15 15.64
C MET A 225 -1.02 10.49 17.00
N GLN A 226 -0.34 9.53 17.65
CA GLN A 226 0.34 9.74 18.93
C GLN A 226 1.37 10.88 18.89
N ASN A 227 2.12 10.98 17.79
CA ASN A 227 3.09 12.06 17.55
C ASN A 227 2.46 13.39 17.09
N ASN A 228 1.13 13.51 17.10
CA ASN A 228 0.39 14.70 16.71
C ASN A 228 0.67 15.19 15.29
N CYS A 229 0.98 14.26 14.38
CA CYS A 229 1.29 14.55 12.98
C CYS A 229 0.08 14.47 12.06
N HIS A 230 -0.90 13.62 12.41
CA HIS A 230 -2.07 13.31 11.59
C HIS A 230 -3.33 13.16 12.44
N HIS A 231 -4.48 13.48 11.84
CA HIS A 231 -5.80 13.21 12.41
C HIS A 231 -6.22 11.77 12.11
N PRO A 232 -7.18 11.18 12.86
CA PRO A 232 -7.74 9.85 12.58
C PRO A 232 -8.28 9.70 11.15
N SER A 233 -8.97 10.71 10.61
CA SER A 233 -9.47 10.69 9.23
C SER A 233 -8.34 10.67 8.18
N ASP A 234 -7.18 11.30 8.43
CA ASP A 234 -6.01 11.27 7.53
C ASP A 234 -5.46 9.84 7.40
N VAL A 235 -5.39 9.14 8.53
CA VAL A 235 -4.92 7.75 8.63
C VAL A 235 -5.91 6.82 7.94
N LEU A 236 -7.19 6.92 8.29
CA LEU A 236 -8.23 6.05 7.73
C LEU A 236 -8.34 6.21 6.22
N THR A 237 -8.26 7.43 5.69
CA THR A 237 -8.25 7.68 4.24
C THR A 237 -7.12 6.93 3.55
N SER A 238 -5.92 6.93 4.15
CA SER A 238 -4.78 6.21 3.59
C SER A 238 -4.98 4.70 3.59
N VAL A 239 -5.60 4.15 4.64
CA VAL A 239 -5.96 2.71 4.72
C VAL A 239 -6.98 2.37 3.63
N LEU A 240 -8.00 3.20 3.42
CA LEU A 240 -9.01 2.97 2.37
C LEU A 240 -8.36 2.94 0.97
N PHE A 241 -7.45 3.85 0.66
CA PHE A 241 -6.70 3.79 -0.61
C PHE A 241 -5.85 2.54 -0.71
N ALA A 242 -5.19 2.12 0.37
CA ALA A 242 -4.41 0.88 0.37
C ALA A 242 -5.27 -0.36 0.12
N LEU A 243 -6.51 -0.39 0.63
CA LEU A 243 -7.47 -1.47 0.35
C LEU A 243 -7.91 -1.46 -1.12
N VAL A 244 -8.24 -0.28 -1.68
CA VAL A 244 -8.67 -0.14 -3.08
C VAL A 244 -7.61 -0.66 -4.05
N PHE A 245 -6.34 -0.35 -3.83
CA PHE A 245 -5.25 -0.80 -4.71
C PHE A 245 -4.70 -2.17 -4.32
N GLY A 246 -4.55 -2.44 -3.04
CA GLY A 246 -3.85 -3.63 -2.54
C GLY A 246 -4.67 -4.91 -2.64
N VAL A 247 -5.99 -4.84 -2.40
CA VAL A 247 -6.85 -6.05 -2.46
C VAL A 247 -6.88 -6.66 -3.85
N PRO A 248 -7.11 -5.92 -4.95
CA PRO A 248 -7.05 -6.48 -6.30
C PRO A 248 -5.67 -7.10 -6.64
N LEU A 249 -4.58 -6.45 -6.24
CA LEU A 249 -3.23 -6.97 -6.46
C LEU A 249 -3.00 -8.28 -5.72
N GLY A 250 -3.37 -8.34 -4.44
CA GLY A 250 -3.22 -9.56 -3.63
C GLY A 250 -4.08 -10.72 -4.13
N LEU A 251 -5.34 -10.46 -4.50
CA LEU A 251 -6.23 -11.47 -5.09
C LEU A 251 -5.69 -11.98 -6.43
N THR A 252 -5.08 -11.11 -7.24
CA THR A 252 -4.44 -11.52 -8.49
C THR A 252 -3.29 -12.50 -8.22
N VAL A 253 -2.37 -12.16 -7.31
CA VAL A 253 -1.26 -13.06 -6.93
C VAL A 253 -1.78 -14.41 -6.42
N ARG A 254 -2.80 -14.39 -5.56
CA ARG A 254 -3.40 -15.61 -5.01
C ARG A 254 -3.99 -16.50 -6.11
N ARG A 255 -4.70 -15.93 -7.09
CA ARG A 255 -5.25 -16.69 -8.24
C ARG A 255 -4.15 -17.29 -9.12
N MET A 256 -3.09 -16.53 -9.36
CA MET A 256 -1.93 -16.99 -10.15
C MET A 256 -1.14 -18.12 -9.47
N GLN A 257 -1.39 -18.39 -8.19
CA GLN A 257 -0.78 -19.53 -7.47
C GLN A 257 -1.64 -20.79 -7.56
N GLN A 258 -2.94 -20.64 -7.80
CA GLN A 258 -3.90 -21.75 -7.80
C GLN A 258 -4.12 -22.36 -9.20
N GLY A 259 -3.71 -21.68 -10.25
CA GLY A 259 -3.74 -22.14 -11.65
C GLY A 259 -2.37 -22.55 -12.14
#